data_1beb4110146d544f72784f6b50842946
#
_entry.id   1beb4110146d544f72784f6b50842946
#
_cell.length_a   1.000
_cell.length_b   1.000
_cell.length_c   1.000
_cell.angle_alpha   90.00
_cell.angle_beta   90.00
_cell.angle_gamma   90.00
#
_symmetry.space_group_name_H-M   'P 1'
#
loop_
_entity.id
_entity.type
_entity.pdbx_description
1 polymer ?
#
loop_
_entity_poly.entity_id
_entity_poly.type
_entity_poly.pdbx_seq_one_letter_code
_entity_poly.pdbx_strand_id
1 'polypeptide(L)' 'STNAYMIGDKVKYEGVVYVSLIDNNIWSPVAYPAGWQKVEE' A
#
# COMPACT_ATOMS: atom_id res chain seq x y z
N SER A 1 1.75 -14.35 -7.37
CA SER A 1 0.71 -13.43 -7.74
C SER A 1 1.26 -12.03 -7.90
N THR A 2 0.77 -11.38 -8.90
CA THR A 2 1.31 -10.09 -9.27
C THR A 2 0.23 -9.03 -9.27
N ASN A 3 -0.56 -9.01 -8.23
CA ASN A 3 -1.59 -7.98 -8.12
C ASN A 3 -0.93 -6.69 -7.69
N ALA A 4 -0.62 -5.85 -8.66
CA ALA A 4 -0.08 -4.54 -8.38
C ALA A 4 -1.22 -3.62 -7.96
N TYR A 5 -0.95 -2.78 -6.97
CA TYR A 5 -1.92 -1.82 -6.51
C TYR A 5 -1.74 -0.50 -7.25
N MET A 6 -2.83 0.17 -7.50
CA MET A 6 -2.82 1.47 -8.14
C MET A 6 -2.92 2.55 -7.10
N ILE A 7 -2.57 3.76 -7.49
CA ILE A 7 -2.67 4.90 -6.60
C ILE A 7 -4.10 5.01 -6.08
N GLY A 8 -4.26 5.16 -4.78
CA GLY A 8 -5.56 5.23 -4.14
C GLY A 8 -6.10 3.91 -3.63
N ASP A 9 -5.49 2.79 -4.01
CA ASP A 9 -5.91 1.49 -3.48
C ASP A 9 -5.52 1.36 -2.02
N LYS A 10 -6.38 0.72 -1.25
CA LYS A 10 -6.14 0.52 0.17
C LYS A 10 -5.90 -0.94 0.46
N VAL A 11 -4.98 -1.20 1.39
CA VAL A 11 -4.70 -2.56 1.86
C VAL A 11 -4.62 -2.53 3.37
N LYS A 12 -4.88 -3.68 3.98
CA LYS A 12 -4.70 -3.85 5.41
C LYS A 12 -3.50 -4.75 5.65
N TYR A 13 -2.53 -4.25 6.37
CA TYR A 13 -1.29 -4.98 6.62
C TYR A 13 -1.00 -4.94 8.11
N GLU A 14 -1.02 -6.11 8.74
CA GLU A 14 -0.77 -6.27 10.17
C GLU A 14 -1.65 -5.34 11.01
N GLY A 15 -2.93 -5.28 10.65
CA GLY A 15 -3.89 -4.49 11.39
C GLY A 15 -3.90 -3.01 11.09
N VAL A 16 -3.07 -2.58 10.15
CA VAL A 16 -2.97 -1.17 9.78
C VAL A 16 -3.38 -0.99 8.33
N VAL A 17 -4.19 0.00 8.05
CA VAL A 17 -4.65 0.29 6.69
C VAL A 17 -3.67 1.26 6.04
N TYR A 18 -3.28 0.93 4.81
CA TYR A 18 -2.39 1.77 4.01
C TYR A 18 -3.06 2.05 2.68
N VAL A 19 -2.76 3.22 2.12
CA VAL A 19 -3.22 3.58 0.79
C VAL A 19 -2.00 3.71 -0.12
N SER A 20 -2.13 3.18 -1.33
CA SER A 20 -1.04 3.23 -2.30
C SER A 20 -0.86 4.65 -2.81
N LEU A 21 0.37 5.11 -2.86
CA LEU A 21 0.71 6.45 -3.34
C LEU A 21 1.21 6.45 -4.77
N ILE A 22 1.42 5.26 -5.34
CA ILE A 22 1.95 5.13 -6.70
C ILE A 22 1.16 4.05 -7.44
N ASP A 23 1.20 4.13 -8.77
CA ASP A 23 0.64 3.08 -9.60
C ASP A 23 1.60 1.91 -9.67
N ASN A 24 1.07 0.74 -9.98
CA ASN A 24 1.87 -0.45 -10.16
C ASN A 24 2.71 -0.77 -8.93
N ASN A 25 2.09 -0.62 -7.77
CA ASN A 25 2.75 -0.79 -6.48
C ASN A 25 2.76 -2.28 -6.13
N ILE A 26 3.90 -2.92 -6.31
CA ILE A 26 4.04 -4.36 -6.07
C ILE A 26 4.74 -4.66 -4.76
N TRP A 27 5.02 -3.63 -3.97
CA TRP A 27 5.75 -3.78 -2.70
C TRP A 27 4.80 -3.74 -1.53
N SER A 28 5.23 -4.32 -0.41
CA SER A 28 4.47 -4.19 0.83
C SER A 28 4.80 -2.86 1.49
N PRO A 29 3.96 -2.41 2.44
CA PRO A 29 4.28 -1.18 3.17
C PRO A 29 5.59 -1.24 3.93
N VAL A 30 6.01 -2.44 4.34
CA VAL A 30 7.29 -2.60 5.02
C VAL A 30 8.44 -2.54 4.04
N ALA A 31 8.26 -3.15 2.86
CA ALA A 31 9.34 -3.21 1.87
C ALA A 31 9.56 -1.86 1.20
N TYR A 32 8.51 -1.08 1.04
CA TYR A 32 8.63 0.20 0.34
C TYR A 32 7.70 1.23 1.00
N PRO A 33 8.08 1.73 2.17
CA PRO A 33 7.20 2.64 2.89
C PRO A 33 6.93 3.95 2.15
N ALA A 34 7.82 4.36 1.26
CA ALA A 34 7.61 5.58 0.50
C ALA A 34 6.44 5.46 -0.48
N GLY A 35 6.05 4.25 -0.83
CA GLY A 35 4.93 4.03 -1.74
C GLY A 35 3.58 3.88 -1.05
N TRP A 36 3.53 4.01 0.27
CA TRP A 36 2.32 3.80 1.03
C TRP A 36 2.11 4.91 2.05
N GLN A 37 0.86 5.23 2.29
CA GLN A 37 0.46 6.20 3.30
C GLN A 37 -0.37 5.48 4.35
N LYS A 38 0.03 5.56 5.59
CA LYS A 38 -0.72 4.97 6.68
C LYS A 38 -2.02 5.76 6.86
N VAL A 39 -3.11 5.04 6.93
CA VAL A 39 -4.43 5.62 7.13
C VAL A 39 -4.85 5.35 8.57
N GLU A 40 -5.12 6.40 9.30
CA GLU A 40 -5.60 6.27 10.67
C GLU A 40 -7.11 6.40 10.68
N GLU A 41 -7.73 5.31 11.09
CA GLU A 41 -9.20 5.26 11.15
C GLU A 41 -9.68 5.11 12.55
#